data_affe334fa0311913ec3d301bb9a3b7be
#
_entry.id   affe334fa0311913ec3d301bb9a3b7be
#
_cell.length_a   1.000
_cell.length_b   1.000
_cell.length_c   1.000
_cell.angle_alpha   90.00
_cell.angle_beta   90.00
_cell.angle_gamma   90.00
#
_symmetry.space_group_name_H-M   'P 1'
#
loop_
_entity.id
_entity.type
_entity.pdbx_description
1 polymer ?
#
loop_
_entity_poly.entity_id
_entity_poly.type
_entity_poly.pdbx_seq_one_letter_code
_entity_poly.pdbx_strand_id
1 'polypeptide(L)'
;RDEGASPDSFRYEPEFGGYTYKPHGMIKWEEYASRFPKKKRKVLNNWKAKLENNELNHKHLCYETFIKREKIMGISGVIFTPLRPRVIQGCSNATKACSGPWFLNYSYALKNAWHPKNRIWYCSGYNSDMYNKWINDVVDEFGGIDNCLFVGSDFSKYDVTQGINCMKRE
;
A
#
# COMPACT_ATOMS: atom_id res chain seq x y z
N ARG A 1 -22.97 -1.77 21.85
CA ARG A 1 -22.49 -2.90 21.01
C ARG A 1 -22.71 -2.44 19.60
N ASP A 2 -21.64 -1.92 18.97
CA ASP A 2 -21.67 -1.62 17.56
C ASP A 2 -21.82 -2.95 16.83
N GLU A 3 -22.97 -3.14 16.20
CA GLU A 3 -23.17 -4.21 15.23
C GLU A 3 -22.21 -3.90 14.09
N GLY A 4 -21.09 -4.62 14.03
CA GLY A 4 -20.08 -4.43 13.00
C GLY A 4 -20.72 -4.51 11.63
N ALA A 5 -20.42 -3.55 10.79
CA ALA A 5 -20.90 -3.51 9.41
C ALA A 5 -20.71 -4.89 8.78
N SER A 6 -21.81 -5.45 8.23
CA SER A 6 -21.77 -6.73 7.55
C SER A 6 -20.68 -6.72 6.47
N PRO A 7 -19.92 -7.81 6.28
CA PRO A 7 -18.96 -7.92 5.17
C PRO A 7 -19.54 -7.57 3.81
N ASP A 8 -20.85 -7.73 3.63
CA ASP A 8 -21.58 -7.37 2.41
C ASP A 8 -21.75 -5.86 2.21
N SER A 9 -21.52 -5.04 3.24
CA SER A 9 -21.58 -3.57 3.13
C SER A 9 -20.39 -2.96 2.40
N PHE A 10 -19.30 -3.71 2.23
CA PHE A 10 -18.11 -3.31 1.47
C PHE A 10 -18.27 -3.59 -0.02
N ARG A 11 -19.39 -3.21 -0.60
CA ARG A 11 -19.62 -3.37 -2.04
C ARG A 11 -18.83 -2.33 -2.83
N TYR A 12 -18.18 -2.85 -3.85
CA TYR A 12 -17.45 -2.17 -4.88
C TYR A 12 -18.26 -1.12 -5.64
N GLU A 13 -17.69 0.07 -5.83
CA GLU A 13 -18.22 1.07 -6.75
C GLU A 13 -17.27 1.30 -7.93
N PRO A 14 -17.77 1.19 -9.17
CA PRO A 14 -16.94 1.20 -10.39
C PRO A 14 -16.15 2.50 -10.62
N GLU A 15 -16.62 3.62 -10.09
CA GLU A 15 -16.05 4.95 -10.35
C GLU A 15 -14.65 5.16 -9.76
N PHE A 16 -14.29 4.41 -8.71
CA PHE A 16 -13.02 4.54 -8.02
C PHE A 16 -12.12 3.30 -8.14
N GLY A 17 -12.34 2.47 -9.15
CA GLY A 17 -11.50 1.32 -9.46
C GLY A 17 -11.81 0.06 -8.66
N GLY A 18 -12.27 -0.94 -9.33
CA GLY A 18 -12.74 -2.22 -8.95
C GLY A 18 -11.91 -3.10 -8.05
N TYR A 19 -11.94 -2.84 -6.76
CA TYR A 19 -11.28 -3.73 -5.81
C TYR A 19 -12.31 -4.63 -5.13
N THR A 20 -12.22 -5.93 -5.39
CA THR A 20 -13.07 -6.92 -4.73
C THR A 20 -12.34 -7.49 -3.53
N TYR A 21 -12.70 -7.03 -2.35
CA TYR A 21 -12.24 -7.62 -1.10
C TYR A 21 -12.92 -8.98 -0.87
N LYS A 22 -12.13 -9.94 -0.45
CA LYS A 22 -12.62 -11.23 0.04
C LYS A 22 -12.48 -11.25 1.55
N PRO A 23 -13.56 -11.42 2.31
CA PRO A 23 -13.53 -11.36 3.78
C PRO A 23 -12.52 -12.32 4.43
N HIS A 24 -12.29 -13.47 3.80
CA HIS A 24 -11.38 -14.47 4.32
C HIS A 24 -10.46 -14.99 3.22
N GLY A 25 -9.17 -14.95 3.50
CA GLY A 25 -8.18 -15.58 2.66
C GLY A 25 -7.38 -14.64 1.77
N MET A 26 -6.88 -15.19 0.69
CA MET A 26 -6.06 -14.48 -0.30
C MET A 26 -6.81 -14.37 -1.62
N ILE A 27 -6.44 -13.38 -2.41
CA ILE A 27 -6.92 -13.27 -3.80
C ILE A 27 -6.35 -14.42 -4.64
N LYS A 28 -6.96 -14.67 -5.80
CA LYS A 28 -6.45 -15.66 -6.73
C LYS A 28 -5.04 -15.31 -7.20
N TRP A 29 -4.21 -16.32 -7.34
CA TRP A 29 -2.82 -16.15 -7.76
C TRP A 29 -2.70 -15.42 -9.10
N GLU A 30 -3.55 -15.73 -10.04
CA GLU A 30 -3.56 -15.16 -11.39
C GLU A 30 -3.81 -13.65 -11.33
N GLU A 31 -4.73 -13.22 -10.48
CA GLU A 31 -5.03 -11.80 -10.23
C GLU A 31 -3.83 -11.09 -9.61
N TYR A 32 -3.22 -11.67 -8.58
CA TYR A 32 -2.01 -11.12 -7.97
C TYR A 32 -0.85 -11.04 -8.97
N ALA A 33 -0.58 -12.13 -9.68
CA ALA A 33 0.54 -12.24 -10.61
C ALA A 33 0.39 -11.32 -11.83
N SER A 34 -0.84 -11.07 -12.30
CA SER A 34 -1.12 -10.21 -13.46
C SER A 34 -0.63 -8.77 -13.27
N ARG A 35 -0.49 -8.30 -12.05
CA ARG A 35 -0.02 -6.94 -11.71
C ARG A 35 1.47 -6.72 -11.99
N PHE A 36 2.22 -7.77 -12.23
CA PHE A 36 3.66 -7.69 -12.48
C PHE A 36 4.02 -7.83 -13.95
N PRO A 37 5.09 -7.18 -14.42
CA PRO A 37 5.62 -7.40 -15.76
C PRO A 37 5.95 -8.87 -16.02
N LYS A 38 5.88 -9.31 -17.26
CA LYS A 38 6.07 -10.72 -17.67
C LYS A 38 7.32 -11.38 -17.06
N LYS A 39 8.45 -10.68 -17.07
CA LYS A 39 9.71 -11.19 -16.48
C LYS A 39 9.57 -11.47 -14.98
N LYS A 40 8.98 -10.54 -14.23
CA LYS A 40 8.76 -10.68 -12.80
C LYS A 40 7.76 -11.78 -12.47
N ARG A 41 6.68 -11.86 -13.26
CA ARG A 41 5.65 -12.90 -13.12
C ARG A 41 6.24 -14.29 -13.24
N LYS A 42 7.15 -14.52 -14.23
CA LYS A 42 7.83 -15.81 -14.37
C LYS A 42 8.61 -16.19 -13.10
N VAL A 43 9.33 -15.23 -12.51
CA VAL A 43 10.08 -15.46 -11.27
C VAL A 43 9.13 -15.80 -10.11
N LEU A 44 8.03 -15.06 -9.97
CA LEU A 44 7.05 -15.31 -8.90
C LEU A 44 6.35 -16.67 -9.07
N ASN A 45 6.02 -17.08 -10.29
CA ASN A 45 5.44 -18.41 -10.56
C ASN A 45 6.39 -19.54 -10.17
N ASN A 46 7.70 -19.40 -10.41
CA ASN A 46 8.67 -20.38 -9.95
C ASN A 46 8.71 -20.50 -8.42
N TRP A 47 8.61 -19.37 -7.71
CA TRP A 47 8.56 -19.38 -6.26
C TRP A 47 7.24 -19.92 -5.72
N LYS A 48 6.12 -19.65 -6.41
CA LYS A 48 4.84 -20.28 -6.09
C LYS A 48 4.90 -21.81 -6.18
N ALA A 49 5.46 -22.34 -7.28
CA ALA A 49 5.63 -23.78 -7.46
C ALA A 49 6.48 -24.40 -6.33
N LYS A 50 7.59 -23.74 -5.93
CA LYS A 50 8.39 -24.19 -4.79
C LYS A 50 7.63 -24.16 -3.47
N LEU A 51 6.76 -23.18 -3.27
CA LEU A 51 5.88 -23.10 -2.11
C LEU A 51 4.91 -24.29 -2.08
N GLU A 52 4.28 -24.60 -3.20
CA GLU A 52 3.33 -25.71 -3.34
C GLU A 52 3.99 -27.08 -3.12
N ASN A 53 5.27 -27.20 -3.50
CA ASN A 53 6.08 -28.40 -3.28
C ASN A 53 6.73 -28.48 -1.87
N ASN A 54 6.43 -27.55 -0.96
CA ASN A 54 7.06 -27.43 0.36
C ASN A 54 8.60 -27.30 0.32
N GLU A 55 9.14 -26.71 -0.74
CA GLU A 55 10.59 -26.51 -0.91
C GLU A 55 11.11 -25.22 -0.27
N LEU A 56 10.22 -24.39 0.31
CA LEU A 56 10.61 -23.15 0.98
C LEU A 56 11.14 -23.42 2.37
N ASN A 57 12.19 -22.68 2.71
CA ASN A 57 12.71 -22.61 4.06
C ASN A 57 12.91 -21.15 4.49
N HIS A 58 13.22 -20.92 5.76
CA HIS A 58 13.37 -19.56 6.32
C HIS A 58 14.42 -18.70 5.61
N LYS A 59 15.45 -19.29 5.02
CA LYS A 59 16.50 -18.56 4.28
C LYS A 59 15.96 -17.90 3.01
N HIS A 60 14.93 -18.48 2.41
CA HIS A 60 14.26 -17.91 1.23
C HIS A 60 13.41 -16.69 1.56
N LEU A 61 13.01 -16.53 2.82
CA LEU A 61 12.15 -15.43 3.29
C LEU A 61 12.94 -14.21 3.78
N CYS A 62 14.25 -14.21 3.61
CA CYS A 62 15.12 -13.10 4.00
C CYS A 62 14.84 -11.82 3.19
N TYR A 63 15.11 -10.67 3.81
CA TYR A 63 15.06 -9.38 3.15
C TYR A 63 16.38 -9.07 2.44
N GLU A 64 16.28 -8.42 1.29
CA GLU A 64 17.41 -7.86 0.58
C GLU A 64 17.56 -6.39 0.94
N THR A 65 18.77 -5.99 1.36
CA THR A 65 19.05 -4.60 1.72
C THR A 65 19.80 -3.91 0.59
N PHE A 66 19.31 -2.75 0.15
CA PHE A 66 19.97 -1.95 -0.87
C PHE A 66 19.81 -0.45 -0.61
N ILE A 67 20.71 0.34 -1.18
CA ILE A 67 20.64 1.80 -1.11
C ILE A 67 19.70 2.31 -2.20
N LYS A 68 18.71 3.11 -1.81
CA LYS A 68 17.78 3.74 -2.74
C LYS A 68 18.52 4.78 -3.59
N ARG A 69 18.53 4.59 -4.90
CA ARG A 69 19.07 5.56 -5.86
C ARG A 69 18.00 6.60 -6.16
N GLU A 70 18.13 7.77 -5.59
CA GLU A 70 17.22 8.91 -5.83
C GLU A 70 17.97 10.00 -6.59
N LYS A 71 17.31 10.61 -7.57
CA LYS A 71 17.79 11.85 -8.16
C LYS A 71 17.45 12.98 -7.18
N ILE A 72 18.47 13.60 -6.62
CA ILE A 72 18.32 14.75 -5.78
C ILE A 72 18.29 15.96 -6.70
N MET A 73 17.16 16.63 -6.77
CA MET A 73 17.11 17.95 -7.40
C MET A 73 17.68 18.96 -6.39
N GLY A 74 18.86 19.50 -6.68
CA GLY A 74 19.45 20.57 -5.92
C GLY A 74 18.59 21.83 -6.10
N ILE A 75 18.05 22.34 -5.01
CA ILE A 75 17.48 23.69 -4.98
C ILE A 75 18.68 24.63 -4.83
N SER A 76 18.94 25.44 -5.87
CA SER A 76 20.02 26.43 -5.81
C SER A 76 19.76 27.39 -4.65
N GLY A 77 20.75 27.51 -3.74
CA GLY A 77 20.68 28.44 -2.60
C GLY A 77 20.50 27.78 -1.22
N VAL A 78 20.36 26.48 -1.13
CA VAL A 78 20.26 25.78 0.17
C VAL A 78 21.62 25.19 0.55
N ILE A 79 22.07 25.46 1.77
CA ILE A 79 23.26 24.86 2.37
C ILE A 79 23.11 23.32 2.32
N PHE A 80 24.04 22.64 1.67
CA PHE A 80 24.06 21.18 1.58
C PHE A 80 24.19 20.57 2.96
N THR A 81 23.11 20.13 3.56
CA THR A 81 23.18 19.06 4.56
C THR A 81 23.51 17.77 3.84
N PRO A 82 24.54 17.02 4.26
CA PRO A 82 24.88 15.76 3.60
C PRO A 82 23.66 14.85 3.66
N LEU A 83 23.12 14.55 2.48
CA LEU A 83 21.98 13.65 2.35
C LEU A 83 22.40 12.24 2.75
N ARG A 84 21.81 11.76 3.83
CA ARG A 84 22.03 10.38 4.25
C ARG A 84 21.34 9.46 3.24
N PRO A 85 22.05 8.49 2.64
CA PRO A 85 21.44 7.55 1.73
C PRO A 85 20.35 6.76 2.46
N ARG A 86 19.18 6.62 1.81
CA ARG A 86 18.10 5.77 2.34
C ARG A 86 18.43 4.32 2.06
N VAL A 87 18.37 3.51 3.09
CA VAL A 87 18.49 2.06 3.01
C VAL A 87 17.09 1.47 2.88
N ILE A 88 16.87 0.66 1.85
CA ILE A 88 15.63 -0.05 1.61
C ILE A 88 15.83 -1.52 1.92
N GLN A 89 14.92 -2.08 2.70
CA GLN A 89 14.81 -3.51 2.91
C GLN A 89 13.68 -4.04 2.02
N GLY A 90 14.07 -4.76 0.98
CA GLY A 90 13.13 -5.35 0.01
C GLY A 90 12.79 -6.78 0.37
N CYS A 91 11.51 -7.12 0.37
CA CYS A 91 11.09 -8.52 0.51
C CYS A 91 11.63 -9.38 -0.64
N SER A 92 12.10 -10.57 -0.33
CA SER A 92 12.49 -11.57 -1.32
C SER A 92 11.32 -11.93 -2.26
N ASN A 93 11.62 -12.55 -3.38
CA ASN A 93 10.58 -13.04 -4.28
C ASN A 93 9.80 -14.23 -3.68
N ALA A 94 10.43 -15.00 -2.80
CA ALA A 94 9.77 -16.05 -2.05
C ALA A 94 8.73 -15.46 -1.08
N THR A 95 9.10 -14.42 -0.31
CA THR A 95 8.17 -13.71 0.57
C THR A 95 7.00 -13.12 -0.21
N LYS A 96 7.27 -12.51 -1.38
CA LYS A 96 6.21 -11.96 -2.25
C LYS A 96 5.28 -13.04 -2.79
N ALA A 97 5.78 -14.23 -3.09
CA ALA A 97 4.94 -15.34 -3.53
C ALA A 97 4.10 -15.92 -2.37
N CYS A 98 4.67 -16.00 -1.19
CA CYS A 98 4.01 -16.55 -0.01
C CYS A 98 2.90 -15.64 0.52
N SER A 99 3.20 -14.35 0.74
CA SER A 99 2.33 -13.42 1.45
C SER A 99 1.63 -12.38 0.56
N GLY A 100 2.12 -12.17 -0.66
CA GLY A 100 1.63 -11.12 -1.55
C GLY A 100 0.13 -11.14 -1.83
N PRO A 101 -0.51 -12.31 -2.12
CA PRO A 101 -1.95 -12.39 -2.31
C PRO A 101 -2.78 -11.98 -1.08
N TRP A 102 -2.27 -12.23 0.13
CA TRP A 102 -2.88 -11.79 1.39
C TRP A 102 -2.79 -10.27 1.56
N PHE A 103 -1.59 -9.71 1.39
CA PHE A 103 -1.39 -8.26 1.51
C PHE A 103 -2.16 -7.47 0.46
N LEU A 104 -2.31 -8.00 -0.75
CA LEU A 104 -3.12 -7.35 -1.76
C LEU A 104 -4.60 -7.37 -1.38
N ASN A 105 -5.10 -8.48 -0.86
CA ASN A 105 -6.47 -8.57 -0.37
C ASN A 105 -6.72 -7.58 0.79
N TYR A 106 -5.78 -7.48 1.73
CA TYR A 106 -5.83 -6.50 2.81
C TYR A 106 -5.85 -5.05 2.28
N SER A 107 -5.01 -4.77 1.27
CA SER A 107 -5.03 -3.45 0.61
C SER A 107 -6.38 -3.12 -0.05
N TYR A 108 -7.06 -4.12 -0.60
CA TYR A 108 -8.42 -3.96 -1.13
C TYR A 108 -9.43 -3.70 -0.01
N ALA A 109 -9.30 -4.39 1.11
CA ALA A 109 -10.13 -4.15 2.28
C ALA A 109 -10.00 -2.70 2.78
N LEU A 110 -8.77 -2.20 2.90
CA LEU A 110 -8.53 -0.81 3.28
C LEU A 110 -9.14 0.18 2.28
N LYS A 111 -9.02 -0.07 0.99
CA LYS A 111 -9.62 0.78 -0.05
C LYS A 111 -11.14 0.81 -0.01
N ASN A 112 -11.75 -0.31 0.36
CA ASN A 112 -13.20 -0.38 0.51
C ASN A 112 -13.67 0.30 1.80
N ALA A 113 -12.96 0.08 2.91
CA ALA A 113 -13.28 0.68 4.21
C ALA A 113 -13.04 2.20 4.21
N TRP A 114 -11.90 2.62 3.66
CA TRP A 114 -11.51 4.04 3.57
C TRP A 114 -11.68 4.54 2.15
N HIS A 115 -12.92 4.57 1.75
CA HIS A 115 -13.36 5.02 0.44
C HIS A 115 -13.65 6.53 0.44
N PRO A 116 -13.38 7.27 -0.66
CA PRO A 116 -13.64 8.71 -0.76
C PRO A 116 -15.02 9.15 -0.29
N LYS A 117 -16.05 8.35 -0.53
CA LYS A 117 -17.43 8.62 -0.07
C LYS A 117 -17.58 8.67 1.45
N ASN A 118 -16.69 8.02 2.19
CA ASN A 118 -16.69 8.01 3.65
C ASN A 118 -15.87 9.17 4.24
N ARG A 119 -15.46 10.14 3.42
CA ARG A 119 -14.59 11.28 3.79
C ARG A 119 -13.23 10.88 4.35
N ILE A 120 -12.88 9.62 4.28
CA ILE A 120 -11.57 9.07 4.60
C ILE A 120 -11.11 8.28 3.39
N TRP A 121 -9.94 8.61 2.88
CA TRP A 121 -9.46 7.95 1.67
C TRP A 121 -8.09 7.31 1.85
N TYR A 122 -8.03 5.97 1.69
CA TYR A 122 -6.79 5.25 1.50
C TYR A 122 -6.35 5.36 0.04
N CYS A 123 -5.54 6.34 -0.25
CA CYS A 123 -5.23 6.80 -1.60
C CYS A 123 -4.11 6.03 -2.32
N SER A 124 -3.59 4.94 -1.76
CA SER A 124 -2.52 4.15 -2.38
C SER A 124 -2.90 3.64 -3.77
N GLY A 125 -2.10 3.99 -4.77
CA GLY A 125 -2.26 3.53 -6.17
C GLY A 125 -3.28 4.32 -7.00
N TYR A 126 -3.77 5.44 -6.50
CA TYR A 126 -4.54 6.41 -7.28
C TYR A 126 -3.62 7.49 -7.86
N ASN A 127 -4.08 8.20 -8.89
CA ASN A 127 -3.33 9.27 -9.54
C ASN A 127 -3.68 10.66 -8.96
N SER A 128 -2.88 11.66 -9.32
CA SER A 128 -3.06 13.04 -8.85
C SER A 128 -4.39 13.67 -9.27
N ASP A 129 -4.93 13.31 -10.44
CA ASP A 129 -6.18 13.89 -10.92
C ASP A 129 -7.36 13.45 -10.05
N MET A 130 -7.33 12.20 -9.58
CA MET A 130 -8.34 11.69 -8.64
C MET A 130 -8.25 12.37 -7.29
N TYR A 131 -7.04 12.67 -6.79
CA TYR A 131 -6.88 13.45 -5.56
C TYR A 131 -7.43 14.86 -5.71
N ASN A 132 -7.07 15.52 -6.80
CA ASN A 132 -7.52 16.88 -7.06
C ASN A 132 -9.05 16.94 -7.15
N LYS A 133 -9.65 15.99 -7.87
CA LYS A 133 -11.11 15.90 -7.94
C LYS A 133 -11.72 15.75 -6.54
N TRP A 134 -11.24 14.78 -5.76
CA TRP A 134 -11.79 14.53 -4.42
C TRP A 134 -11.62 15.72 -3.48
N ILE A 135 -10.46 16.39 -3.50
CA ILE A 135 -10.22 17.57 -2.68
C ILE A 135 -11.18 18.69 -3.09
N ASN A 136 -11.36 18.92 -4.40
CA ASN A 136 -12.28 19.95 -4.89
C ASN A 136 -13.73 19.63 -4.50
N ASP A 137 -14.18 18.38 -4.68
CA ASP A 137 -15.52 17.95 -4.28
C ASP A 137 -15.77 18.20 -2.77
N VAL A 138 -14.76 17.93 -1.92
CA VAL A 138 -14.85 18.21 -0.47
C VAL A 138 -14.85 19.72 -0.18
N VAL A 139 -14.01 20.49 -0.84
CA VAL A 139 -13.95 21.97 -0.68
C VAL A 139 -15.29 22.59 -1.07
N ASP A 140 -15.86 22.16 -2.18
CA ASP A 140 -17.16 22.67 -2.67
C ASP A 140 -18.29 22.32 -1.68
N GLU A 141 -18.27 21.13 -1.08
CA GLU A 141 -19.22 20.71 -0.05
C GLU A 141 -19.19 21.61 1.19
N PHE A 142 -18.02 22.15 1.53
CA PHE A 142 -17.85 23.12 2.64
C PHE A 142 -18.05 24.58 2.23
N GLY A 143 -18.49 24.83 1.01
CA GLY A 143 -18.80 26.18 0.53
C GLY A 143 -17.57 26.99 0.09
N GLY A 144 -16.48 26.31 -0.27
CA GLY A 144 -15.30 26.91 -0.86
C GLY A 144 -14.04 26.87 0.03
N ILE A 145 -12.92 27.20 -0.58
CA ILE A 145 -11.58 27.08 0.04
C ILE A 145 -11.42 27.93 1.30
N ASP A 146 -12.07 29.08 1.36
CA ASP A 146 -12.01 29.99 2.49
C ASP A 146 -12.62 29.41 3.77
N ASN A 147 -13.46 28.40 3.65
CA ASN A 147 -14.10 27.69 4.76
C ASN A 147 -13.31 26.44 5.17
N CYS A 148 -12.17 26.16 4.55
CA CYS A 148 -11.41 24.94 4.78
C CYS A 148 -10.08 25.22 5.46
N LEU A 149 -9.74 24.45 6.51
CA LEU A 149 -8.40 24.40 7.09
C LEU A 149 -7.71 23.12 6.63
N PHE A 150 -6.61 23.27 5.89
CA PHE A 150 -5.79 22.14 5.46
C PHE A 150 -4.66 21.89 6.45
N VAL A 151 -4.63 20.69 7.02
CA VAL A 151 -3.58 20.28 7.95
C VAL A 151 -2.83 19.09 7.36
N GLY A 152 -1.52 19.30 7.11
CA GLY A 152 -0.61 18.24 6.72
C GLY A 152 0.17 17.72 7.92
N SER A 153 0.30 16.40 8.05
CA SER A 153 1.16 15.78 9.06
C SER A 153 2.06 14.73 8.43
N ASP A 154 3.30 14.69 8.89
CA ASP A 154 4.25 13.65 8.53
C ASP A 154 5.06 13.26 9.77
N PHE A 155 5.43 12.00 9.88
CA PHE A 155 6.20 11.48 11.01
C PHE A 155 7.68 11.41 10.65
N SER A 156 8.50 12.17 11.37
CA SER A 156 9.96 12.06 11.23
C SER A 156 10.42 10.67 11.66
N LYS A 157 11.11 9.96 10.76
CA LYS A 157 11.66 8.61 11.01
C LYS A 157 10.61 7.59 11.49
N TYR A 158 9.43 7.60 10.87
CA TYR A 158 8.32 6.72 11.25
C TYR A 158 8.74 5.27 11.47
N ASP A 159 9.52 4.69 10.55
CA ASP A 159 9.98 3.29 10.62
C ASP A 159 10.73 2.97 11.92
N VAL A 160 11.49 3.95 12.47
CA VAL A 160 12.24 3.79 13.71
C VAL A 160 11.34 3.87 14.95
N THR A 161 10.19 4.53 14.82
CA THR A 161 9.23 4.68 15.93
C THR A 161 8.34 3.45 16.12
N GLN A 162 8.32 2.53 15.14
CA GLN A 162 7.54 1.30 15.21
C GLN A 162 8.21 0.28 16.13
N GLY A 163 7.84 0.34 17.41
CA GLY A 163 8.35 -0.58 18.42
C GLY A 163 7.70 -1.97 18.35
N ILE A 164 8.38 -2.95 18.93
CA ILE A 164 7.92 -4.36 18.95
C ILE A 164 6.52 -4.52 19.55
N ASN A 165 6.10 -3.63 20.46
CA ASN A 165 4.78 -3.67 21.06
C ASN A 165 3.67 -3.21 20.10
N CYS A 166 3.98 -2.32 19.17
CA CYS A 166 3.04 -1.95 18.10
C CYS A 166 2.84 -3.13 17.15
N MET A 167 3.96 -3.77 16.74
CA MET A 167 3.93 -4.92 15.82
C MET A 167 3.28 -6.18 16.40
N LYS A 168 3.22 -6.32 17.73
CA LYS A 168 2.57 -7.47 18.39
C LYS A 168 1.06 -7.33 18.53
N ARG A 169 0.52 -6.13 18.31
CA ARG A 169 -0.93 -5.86 18.44
C ARG A 169 -1.70 -6.01 17.12
N GLU A 170 -0.99 -6.15 16.03
CA GLU A 170 -1.53 -6.41 14.70
C GLU A 170 -1.57 -7.93 14.41
#